data_9653ac77e4ee1d44656accfb39118f1e
#
_entry.id   9653ac77e4ee1d44656accfb39118f1e
#
_cell.length_a   1.000
_cell.length_b   1.000
_cell.length_c   1.000
_cell.angle_alpha   90.00
_cell.angle_beta   90.00
_cell.angle_gamma   90.00
#
_symmetry.space_group_name_H-M   'P 1'
#
loop_
_entity.id
_entity.type
_entity.pdbx_description
1 polymer ?
#
loop_
_entity_poly.entity_id
_entity_poly.type
_entity_poly.pdbx_seq_one_letter_code
_entity_poly.pdbx_strand_id
1 'polypeptide(L)'
;KVYESEYTTAYGNRGIANLLYNWGRLYSDPEEALRVYTRECSVGVSAQDLGMMGATLANGGVNPLTGKRVMPAEHVPELLAVMATAGFYDESGVWMYKAGLPAKTGVGGGIVAVVPGRFAIAAFSPRLNEAGNSVRSMKAIQDIAAELGVGVFGPNAN
;
A
#
# COMPACT_ATOMS: atom_id res chain seq x y z
N LYS A 1 -7.20 8.70 -19.45
CA LYS A 1 -7.16 10.09 -18.94
C LYS A 1 -6.21 10.21 -17.73
N VAL A 2 -6.39 9.41 -16.64
CA VAL A 2 -5.49 9.42 -15.48
C VAL A 2 -4.07 9.05 -15.91
N TYR A 3 -3.89 7.93 -16.61
CA TYR A 3 -2.61 7.51 -17.17
C TYR A 3 -1.89 8.62 -17.94
N GLU A 4 -2.56 9.28 -18.86
CA GLU A 4 -1.96 10.35 -19.66
C GLU A 4 -1.49 11.54 -18.81
N SER A 5 -2.31 11.92 -17.81
CA SER A 5 -1.97 12.99 -16.88
C SER A 5 -0.74 12.63 -16.04
N GLU A 6 -0.74 11.45 -15.42
CA GLU A 6 0.36 10.95 -14.58
C GLU A 6 1.66 10.78 -15.39
N TYR A 7 1.57 10.15 -16.57
CA TYR A 7 2.75 9.86 -17.39
C TYR A 7 3.44 11.12 -17.90
N THR A 8 2.68 12.13 -18.33
CA THR A 8 3.25 13.38 -18.85
C THR A 8 3.94 14.23 -17.78
N THR A 9 3.53 14.10 -16.52
CA THR A 9 4.07 14.87 -15.38
C THR A 9 4.98 14.07 -14.44
N ALA A 10 5.30 12.82 -14.79
CA ALA A 10 6.05 11.88 -13.94
C ALA A 10 7.57 12.18 -13.90
N TYR A 11 7.99 13.43 -13.77
CA TYR A 11 9.41 13.80 -13.76
C TYR A 11 10.21 13.15 -12.64
N GLY A 12 9.64 13.10 -11.43
CA GLY A 12 10.26 12.47 -10.27
C GLY A 12 10.46 10.97 -10.48
N ASN A 13 9.41 10.25 -10.91
CA ASN A 13 9.47 8.82 -11.17
C ASN A 13 10.42 8.49 -12.33
N ARG A 14 10.49 9.34 -13.35
CA ARG A 14 11.46 9.21 -14.45
C ARG A 14 12.89 9.38 -13.96
N GLY A 15 13.14 10.34 -13.08
CA GLY A 15 14.43 10.52 -12.41
C GLY A 15 14.84 9.29 -11.59
N ILE A 16 13.92 8.75 -10.79
CA ILE A 16 14.14 7.54 -10.00
C ILE A 16 14.44 6.32 -10.90
N ALA A 17 13.66 6.12 -11.96
CA ALA A 17 13.87 5.01 -12.90
C ALA A 17 15.28 5.05 -13.53
N ASN A 18 15.72 6.23 -13.99
CA ASN A 18 17.06 6.41 -14.54
C ASN A 18 18.16 6.19 -13.50
N LEU A 19 17.96 6.64 -12.26
CA LEU A 19 18.90 6.42 -11.16
C LEU A 19 19.05 4.93 -10.83
N LEU A 20 17.93 4.21 -10.73
CA LEU A 20 17.91 2.77 -10.50
C LEU A 20 18.58 2.00 -11.65
N TYR A 21 18.37 2.42 -12.89
CA TYR A 21 19.01 1.85 -14.06
C TYR A 21 20.53 2.04 -14.02
N ASN A 22 20.97 3.26 -13.70
CA ASN A 22 22.39 3.57 -13.56
C ASN A 22 23.09 2.71 -12.48
N TRP A 23 22.38 2.34 -11.43
CA TRP A 23 22.91 1.48 -10.35
C TRP A 23 22.68 -0.02 -10.58
N GLY A 24 22.21 -0.43 -11.76
CA GLY A 24 21.92 -1.82 -12.07
C GLY A 24 20.81 -2.44 -11.20
N ARG A 25 19.87 -1.61 -10.76
CA ARG A 25 18.69 -2.02 -9.95
C ARG A 25 17.39 -2.02 -10.74
N LEU A 26 17.43 -1.59 -11.98
CA LEU A 26 16.35 -1.70 -12.95
C LEU A 26 16.89 -2.47 -14.15
N TYR A 27 16.19 -3.54 -14.55
CA TYR A 27 16.67 -4.52 -15.55
C TYR A 27 16.00 -4.37 -16.91
N SER A 28 15.14 -3.35 -17.07
CA SER A 28 14.48 -2.97 -18.32
C SER A 28 14.77 -1.52 -18.65
N ASP A 29 14.34 -1.07 -19.83
CA ASP A 29 14.40 0.35 -20.20
C ASP A 29 13.65 1.21 -19.19
N PRO A 30 14.24 2.31 -18.69
CA PRO A 30 13.60 3.17 -17.68
C PRO A 30 12.25 3.74 -18.10
N GLU A 31 12.10 4.08 -19.38
CA GLU A 31 10.86 4.65 -19.89
C GLU A 31 9.77 3.58 -20.04
N GLU A 32 10.14 2.35 -20.39
CA GLU A 32 9.23 1.20 -20.39
C GLU A 32 8.74 0.87 -18.98
N ALA A 33 9.66 0.80 -18.03
CA ALA A 33 9.31 0.59 -16.62
C ALA A 33 8.36 1.67 -16.09
N LEU A 34 8.62 2.94 -16.43
CA LEU A 34 7.75 4.05 -16.07
C LEU A 34 6.35 3.92 -16.67
N ARG A 35 6.23 3.46 -17.91
CA ARG A 35 4.93 3.23 -18.54
C ARG A 35 4.11 2.15 -17.83
N VAL A 36 4.75 1.04 -17.46
CA VAL A 36 4.11 -0.05 -16.71
C VAL A 36 3.65 0.47 -15.35
N TYR A 37 4.54 1.09 -14.60
CA TYR A 37 4.25 1.69 -13.30
C TYR A 37 3.07 2.67 -13.35
N THR A 38 3.07 3.58 -14.31
CA THR A 38 2.00 4.58 -14.45
C THR A 38 0.65 3.94 -14.81
N ARG A 39 0.65 2.84 -15.58
CA ARG A 39 -0.57 2.07 -15.87
C ARG A 39 -1.13 1.43 -14.61
N GLU A 40 -0.29 0.83 -13.77
CA GLU A 40 -0.69 0.26 -12.49
C GLU A 40 -1.31 1.34 -11.58
N CYS A 41 -0.66 2.49 -11.44
CA CYS A 41 -1.17 3.63 -10.67
C CYS A 41 -2.51 4.19 -11.20
N SER A 42 -2.87 3.88 -12.44
CA SER A 42 -4.08 4.38 -13.10
C SER A 42 -5.26 3.40 -13.08
N VAL A 43 -5.10 2.25 -12.43
CA VAL A 43 -6.20 1.28 -12.28
C VAL A 43 -7.23 1.81 -11.30
N GLY A 44 -8.48 1.94 -11.76
CA GLY A 44 -9.59 2.35 -10.90
C GLY A 44 -10.02 1.19 -10.00
N VAL A 45 -10.07 1.43 -8.69
CA VAL A 45 -10.48 0.45 -7.68
C VAL A 45 -11.45 1.09 -6.68
N SER A 46 -12.34 0.27 -6.12
CA SER A 46 -13.17 0.65 -4.99
C SER A 46 -12.47 0.32 -3.66
N ALA A 47 -13.00 0.84 -2.54
CA ALA A 47 -12.54 0.42 -1.21
C ALA A 47 -12.74 -1.10 -0.98
N GLN A 48 -13.77 -1.68 -1.58
CA GLN A 48 -14.00 -3.12 -1.53
C GLN A 48 -12.92 -3.92 -2.27
N ASP A 49 -12.48 -3.45 -3.44
CA ASP A 49 -11.38 -4.08 -4.20
C ASP A 49 -10.08 -4.01 -3.40
N LEU A 50 -9.75 -2.83 -2.82
CA LEU A 50 -8.59 -2.68 -1.93
C LEU A 50 -8.69 -3.60 -0.70
N GLY A 51 -9.88 -3.69 -0.11
CA GLY A 51 -10.14 -4.60 1.01
C GLY A 51 -9.88 -6.06 0.64
N MET A 52 -10.28 -6.47 -0.57
CA MET A 52 -10.04 -7.82 -1.07
C MET A 52 -8.55 -8.09 -1.34
N MET A 53 -7.82 -7.11 -1.88
CA MET A 53 -6.37 -7.21 -2.05
C MET A 53 -5.69 -7.39 -0.68
N GLY A 54 -6.04 -6.57 0.31
CA GLY A 54 -5.54 -6.69 1.67
C GLY A 54 -5.91 -8.01 2.33
N ALA A 55 -7.15 -8.48 2.17
CA ALA A 55 -7.62 -9.76 2.68
C ALA A 55 -6.87 -10.95 2.06
N THR A 56 -6.48 -10.84 0.78
CA THR A 56 -5.63 -11.83 0.11
C THR A 56 -4.25 -11.91 0.78
N LEU A 57 -3.66 -10.77 1.15
CA LEU A 57 -2.40 -10.74 1.89
C LEU A 57 -2.57 -11.29 3.31
N ALA A 58 -3.64 -10.88 4.01
CA ALA A 58 -3.95 -11.41 5.33
C ALA A 58 -4.12 -12.93 5.33
N ASN A 59 -4.60 -13.50 4.22
CA ASN A 59 -4.83 -14.94 4.01
C ASN A 59 -3.64 -15.64 3.30
N GLY A 60 -2.42 -15.16 3.50
CA GLY A 60 -1.21 -15.81 2.99
C GLY A 60 -1.12 -15.90 1.48
N GLY A 61 -1.67 -14.92 0.75
CA GLY A 61 -1.62 -14.84 -0.71
C GLY A 61 -2.73 -15.60 -1.44
N VAL A 62 -3.76 -16.08 -0.71
CA VAL A 62 -4.94 -16.74 -1.26
C VAL A 62 -6.15 -15.80 -1.18
N ASN A 63 -6.79 -15.54 -2.32
CA ASN A 63 -8.01 -14.75 -2.34
C ASN A 63 -9.13 -15.49 -1.58
N PRO A 64 -9.68 -14.91 -0.50
CA PRO A 64 -10.61 -15.62 0.37
C PRO A 64 -11.99 -15.90 -0.27
N LEU A 65 -12.39 -15.17 -1.31
CA LEU A 65 -13.66 -15.41 -2.01
C LEU A 65 -13.55 -16.52 -3.06
N THR A 66 -12.45 -16.55 -3.80
CA THR A 66 -12.30 -17.47 -4.93
C THR A 66 -11.49 -18.72 -4.59
N GLY A 67 -10.78 -18.72 -3.45
CA GLY A 67 -9.82 -19.77 -3.10
C GLY A 67 -8.56 -19.79 -3.99
N LYS A 68 -8.44 -18.86 -4.93
CA LYS A 68 -7.31 -18.83 -5.86
C LYS A 68 -6.05 -18.25 -5.16
N ARG A 69 -4.94 -18.97 -5.28
CA ARG A 69 -3.64 -18.42 -4.91
C ARG A 69 -3.23 -17.34 -5.91
N VAL A 70 -3.00 -16.13 -5.40
CA VAL A 70 -2.63 -14.95 -6.19
C VAL A 70 -1.12 -14.74 -6.16
N MET A 71 -0.46 -15.06 -5.03
CA MET A 71 0.97 -14.97 -4.89
C MET A 71 1.50 -16.11 -3.99
N PRO A 72 2.78 -16.51 -4.15
CA PRO A 72 3.43 -17.47 -3.25
C PRO A 72 3.38 -17.00 -1.79
N ALA A 73 3.15 -17.93 -0.86
CA ALA A 73 3.02 -17.63 0.56
C ALA A 73 4.31 -17.03 1.15
N GLU A 74 5.45 -17.46 0.65
CA GLU A 74 6.79 -16.99 1.07
C GLU A 74 7.03 -15.50 0.78
N HIS A 75 6.37 -14.92 -0.23
CA HIS A 75 6.51 -13.50 -0.55
C HIS A 75 5.59 -12.57 0.25
N VAL A 76 4.59 -13.13 0.95
CA VAL A 76 3.66 -12.31 1.75
C VAL A 76 4.38 -11.60 2.91
N PRO A 77 5.24 -12.25 3.72
CA PRO A 77 5.98 -11.55 4.77
C PRO A 77 6.91 -10.45 4.24
N GLU A 78 7.56 -10.68 3.11
CA GLU A 78 8.42 -9.69 2.45
C GLU A 78 7.63 -8.44 2.06
N LEU A 79 6.47 -8.63 1.42
CA LEU A 79 5.58 -7.54 1.04
C LEU A 79 5.05 -6.78 2.25
N LEU A 80 4.61 -7.47 3.29
CA LEU A 80 4.13 -6.85 4.53
C LEU A 80 5.24 -6.07 5.24
N ALA A 81 6.49 -6.55 5.21
CA ALA A 81 7.63 -5.82 5.76
C ALA A 81 7.89 -4.51 5.00
N VAL A 82 7.80 -4.51 3.67
CA VAL A 82 7.91 -3.29 2.86
C VAL A 82 6.74 -2.34 3.14
N MET A 83 5.51 -2.85 3.27
CA MET A 83 4.35 -2.05 3.65
C MET A 83 4.51 -1.42 5.04
N ALA A 84 5.13 -2.11 6.00
CA ALA A 84 5.38 -1.59 7.34
C ALA A 84 6.43 -0.47 7.35
N THR A 85 7.47 -0.59 6.53
CA THR A 85 8.64 0.31 6.57
C THR A 85 8.58 1.47 5.56
N ALA A 86 7.83 1.31 4.47
CA ALA A 86 7.77 2.27 3.36
C ALA A 86 6.34 2.52 2.83
N GLY A 87 5.30 2.09 3.56
CA GLY A 87 3.93 2.14 3.08
C GLY A 87 3.27 3.51 3.13
N PHE A 88 3.81 4.45 3.93
CA PHE A 88 3.24 5.79 4.18
C PHE A 88 4.20 6.93 3.86
N TYR A 89 4.98 6.79 2.80
CA TYR A 89 6.00 7.77 2.41
C TYR A 89 6.93 8.08 3.60
N ASP A 90 7.18 9.35 3.90
CA ASP A 90 7.99 9.80 5.04
C ASP A 90 7.30 9.64 6.42
N GLU A 91 5.99 9.38 6.44
CA GLU A 91 5.24 9.11 7.67
C GLU A 91 5.15 7.62 8.05
N SER A 92 5.86 6.70 7.36
CA SER A 92 5.75 5.25 7.59
C SER A 92 6.05 4.86 9.05
N GLY A 93 7.07 5.44 9.66
CA GLY A 93 7.40 5.21 11.07
C GLY A 93 6.32 5.70 12.03
N VAL A 94 5.76 6.88 11.77
CA VAL A 94 4.66 7.45 12.56
C VAL A 94 3.40 6.59 12.44
N TRP A 95 3.10 6.11 11.23
CA TRP A 95 1.99 5.19 11.00
C TRP A 95 2.17 3.88 11.79
N MET A 96 3.34 3.25 11.68
CA MET A 96 3.62 2.02 12.42
C MET A 96 3.51 2.21 13.93
N TYR A 97 4.01 3.33 14.47
CA TYR A 97 3.86 3.64 15.89
C TYR A 97 2.40 3.78 16.31
N LYS A 98 1.55 4.47 15.52
CA LYS A 98 0.17 4.79 15.88
C LYS A 98 -0.82 3.65 15.59
N ALA A 99 -0.71 2.99 14.44
CA ALA A 99 -1.62 1.94 14.01
C ALA A 99 -1.08 0.54 14.26
N GLY A 100 0.24 0.37 14.21
CA GLY A 100 0.90 -0.93 14.39
C GLY A 100 0.56 -1.95 13.32
N LEU A 101 0.20 -1.52 12.11
CA LEU A 101 -0.23 -2.41 11.02
C LEU A 101 0.57 -2.13 9.74
N PRO A 102 1.06 -3.18 9.05
CA PRO A 102 1.51 -3.04 7.67
C PRO A 102 0.40 -2.44 6.82
N ALA A 103 0.70 -1.36 6.10
CA ALA A 103 -0.32 -0.69 5.29
C ALA A 103 0.30 0.04 4.09
N LYS A 104 -0.55 0.36 3.10
CA LYS A 104 -0.16 1.19 1.95
C LYS A 104 -1.18 2.29 1.72
N THR A 105 -0.68 3.50 1.62
CA THR A 105 -1.43 4.69 1.23
C THR A 105 -1.29 4.97 -0.27
N GLY A 106 -2.23 5.70 -0.82
CA GLY A 106 -2.18 6.22 -2.19
C GLY A 106 -2.71 7.64 -2.27
N VAL A 107 -2.10 8.46 -3.12
CA VAL A 107 -2.50 9.86 -3.35
C VAL A 107 -3.92 10.02 -3.91
N GLY A 108 -4.57 8.93 -4.31
CA GLY A 108 -6.00 8.92 -4.61
C GLY A 108 -6.89 9.01 -3.36
N GLY A 109 -6.34 8.87 -2.14
CA GLY A 109 -7.06 8.93 -0.87
C GLY A 109 -7.42 7.56 -0.29
N GLY A 110 -6.98 6.47 -0.91
CA GLY A 110 -7.16 5.10 -0.43
C GLY A 110 -6.05 4.68 0.53
N ILE A 111 -6.40 3.88 1.53
CA ILE A 111 -5.47 3.17 2.42
C ILE A 111 -5.96 1.74 2.57
N VAL A 112 -5.03 0.78 2.49
CA VAL A 112 -5.25 -0.60 2.88
C VAL A 112 -4.27 -0.99 3.97
N ALA A 113 -4.77 -1.50 5.10
CA ALA A 113 -3.99 -2.02 6.21
C ALA A 113 -4.27 -3.52 6.41
N VAL A 114 -3.27 -4.29 6.77
CA VAL A 114 -3.35 -5.74 6.89
C VAL A 114 -3.10 -6.17 8.31
N VAL A 115 -3.97 -7.01 8.85
CA VAL A 115 -3.77 -7.78 10.08
C VAL A 115 -3.44 -9.21 9.67
N PRO A 116 -2.16 -9.62 9.66
CA PRO A 116 -1.74 -10.90 9.12
C PRO A 116 -2.47 -12.08 9.76
N GLY A 117 -2.93 -13.03 8.97
CA GLY A 117 -3.67 -14.20 9.44
C GLY A 117 -5.11 -13.94 9.92
N ARG A 118 -5.59 -12.68 9.84
CA ARG A 118 -6.92 -12.31 10.37
C ARG A 118 -7.80 -11.60 9.34
N PHE A 119 -7.49 -10.36 8.99
CA PHE A 119 -8.30 -9.54 8.09
C PHE A 119 -7.50 -8.36 7.51
N ALA A 120 -8.15 -7.57 6.68
CA ALA A 120 -7.64 -6.28 6.22
C ALA A 120 -8.70 -5.18 6.40
N ILE A 121 -8.23 -3.94 6.50
CA ILE A 121 -9.06 -2.75 6.57
C ILE A 121 -8.72 -1.89 5.37
N ALA A 122 -9.72 -1.51 4.58
CA ALA A 122 -9.55 -0.53 3.52
C ALA A 122 -10.47 0.66 3.76
N ALA A 123 -9.94 1.85 3.54
CA ALA A 123 -10.69 3.09 3.66
C ALA A 123 -10.35 4.04 2.51
N PHE A 124 -11.31 4.79 2.05
CA PHE A 124 -11.14 5.83 1.04
C PHE A 124 -11.78 7.13 1.52
N SER A 125 -11.01 8.18 1.58
CA SER A 125 -11.50 9.52 1.86
C SER A 125 -10.51 10.60 1.39
N PRO A 126 -10.93 11.61 0.64
CA PRO A 126 -10.20 12.86 0.55
C PRO A 126 -10.44 13.63 1.89
N ARG A 127 -9.62 14.55 2.38
CA ARG A 127 -8.47 15.20 1.76
C ARG A 127 -7.17 14.55 2.26
N LEU A 128 -6.08 14.85 1.57
CA LEU A 128 -4.74 14.42 1.95
C LEU A 128 -4.06 15.46 2.82
N ASN A 129 -3.08 15.04 3.64
CA ASN A 129 -2.14 15.93 4.30
C ASN A 129 -0.98 16.31 3.34
N GLU A 130 -0.01 17.07 3.82
CA GLU A 130 1.15 17.51 3.03
C GLU A 130 2.01 16.34 2.53
N ALA A 131 2.09 15.25 3.29
CA ALA A 131 2.80 14.02 2.90
C ALA A 131 2.05 13.19 1.82
N GLY A 132 0.80 13.54 1.50
CA GLY A 132 -0.01 12.81 0.51
C GLY A 132 -0.88 11.71 1.11
N ASN A 133 -1.05 11.66 2.43
CA ASN A 133 -1.82 10.64 3.13
C ASN A 133 -3.24 11.13 3.47
N SER A 134 -4.24 10.26 3.31
CA SER A 134 -5.62 10.56 3.67
C SER A 134 -5.82 10.71 5.17
N VAL A 135 -6.11 11.92 5.65
CA VAL A 135 -6.26 12.25 7.07
C VAL A 135 -7.38 11.43 7.73
N ARG A 136 -8.54 11.35 7.06
CA ARG A 136 -9.70 10.64 7.60
C ARG A 136 -9.53 9.13 7.58
N SER A 137 -8.98 8.59 6.47
CA SER A 137 -8.74 7.15 6.37
C SER A 137 -7.70 6.68 7.38
N MET A 138 -6.62 7.46 7.60
CA MET A 138 -5.64 7.19 8.66
C MET A 138 -6.32 7.11 10.02
N LYS A 139 -7.09 8.15 10.38
CA LYS A 139 -7.74 8.18 11.69
C LYS A 139 -8.72 7.01 11.86
N ALA A 140 -9.54 6.72 10.88
CA ALA A 140 -10.51 5.63 10.94
C ALA A 140 -9.81 4.28 11.16
N ILE A 141 -8.74 4.00 10.42
CA ILE A 141 -8.00 2.73 10.57
C ILE A 141 -7.27 2.67 11.91
N GLN A 142 -6.69 3.77 12.38
CA GLN A 142 -6.06 3.85 13.70
C GLN A 142 -7.06 3.57 14.84
N ASP A 143 -8.24 4.19 14.78
CA ASP A 143 -9.30 4.00 15.77
C ASP A 143 -9.78 2.53 15.77
N ILE A 144 -10.01 1.94 14.60
CA ILE A 144 -10.39 0.52 14.46
C ILE A 144 -9.29 -0.40 15.01
N ALA A 145 -8.03 -0.14 14.66
CA ALA A 145 -6.90 -0.93 15.13
C ALA A 145 -6.76 -0.90 16.65
N ALA A 146 -6.93 0.28 17.25
CA ALA A 146 -6.90 0.47 18.69
C ALA A 146 -8.07 -0.24 19.40
N GLU A 147 -9.29 -0.07 18.88
CA GLU A 147 -10.50 -0.71 19.45
C GLU A 147 -10.44 -2.24 19.41
N LEU A 148 -9.90 -2.78 18.31
CA LEU A 148 -9.73 -4.22 18.13
C LEU A 148 -8.45 -4.78 18.79
N GLY A 149 -7.56 -3.92 19.30
CA GLY A 149 -6.29 -4.32 19.91
C GLY A 149 -5.38 -5.11 18.97
N VAL A 150 -5.32 -4.72 17.67
CA VAL A 150 -4.59 -5.50 16.64
C VAL A 150 -3.27 -4.88 16.21
N GLY A 151 -2.93 -3.70 16.73
CA GLY A 151 -1.64 -3.06 16.46
C GLY A 151 -0.49 -3.76 17.20
N VAL A 152 0.65 -3.99 16.53
CA VAL A 152 1.82 -4.68 17.11
C VAL A 152 2.45 -3.97 18.30
N PHE A 153 2.15 -2.69 18.53
CA PHE A 153 2.61 -1.90 19.68
C PHE A 153 1.48 -1.56 20.66
N GLY A 154 0.28 -2.13 20.45
CA GLY A 154 -0.86 -1.90 21.32
C GLY A 154 -0.77 -2.68 22.64
N PRO A 155 -1.61 -2.32 23.65
CA PRO A 155 -1.57 -2.97 24.96
C PRO A 155 -1.94 -4.47 24.94
N ASN A 156 -2.51 -4.95 23.83
CA ASN A 156 -2.88 -6.37 23.60
C ASN A 156 -2.02 -7.03 22.51
N ALA A 157 -0.85 -6.47 22.20
CA ALA A 157 0.10 -7.07 21.26
C ALA A 157 0.74 -8.30 21.94
N ASN A 158 0.20 -9.50 21.68
CA ASN A 158 0.74 -10.81 22.06
C ASN A 158 1.09 -11.59 20.80
#